data_f35cdacfc5b9fd2f3b0125ec301184cc
#
_entry.id   f35cdacfc5b9fd2f3b0125ec301184cc
#
_cell.length_a   1.000
_cell.length_b   1.000
_cell.length_c   1.000
_cell.angle_alpha   90.00
_cell.angle_beta   90.00
_cell.angle_gamma   90.00
#
_symmetry.space_group_name_H-M   'P 1'
#
loop_
_entity.id
_entity.type
_entity.pdbx_description
1 polymer ?
#
loop_
_entity_poly.entity_id
_entity_poly.type
_entity_poly.pdbx_seq_one_letter_code
_entity_poly.pdbx_strand_id
1 'polypeptide(L)'
;MCIRTQPKREHIAAGQLELLADVEVFAPRIRFKRRTPRGKVWFEESLFPGYIFARFDVPMLRAVSSAVGVRGLVRFAGECAAVPDAMIEMLRSDSPEPIVILDEPSVREGDEAVVVEGSLMGLQAVITRVMPGGERVKVLLNMMGTAVEAEVSLDALERVA
;
A
#
# COMPACT_ATOMS: atom_id res chain seq x y z
N MET A 1 -9.69 -3.54 -20.25
CA MET A 1 -10.22 -2.18 -20.16
C MET A 1 -10.15 -1.69 -18.74
N CYS A 2 -9.97 -0.37 -18.57
CA CYS A 2 -9.93 0.26 -17.26
C CYS A 2 -11.32 0.74 -16.86
N ILE A 3 -11.74 0.38 -15.65
CA ILE A 3 -13.08 0.67 -15.12
C ILE A 3 -12.94 1.59 -13.91
N ARG A 4 -13.71 2.66 -13.91
CA ARG A 4 -13.82 3.55 -12.76
C ARG A 4 -14.87 3.01 -11.80
N THR A 5 -14.51 2.93 -10.52
CA THR A 5 -15.39 2.47 -9.45
C THR A 5 -15.85 3.62 -8.56
N GLN A 6 -16.87 3.36 -7.76
CA GLN A 6 -17.20 4.25 -6.65
C GLN A 6 -16.09 4.20 -5.59
N PRO A 7 -15.82 5.32 -4.89
CA PRO A 7 -14.77 5.36 -3.88
C PRO A 7 -14.90 4.24 -2.84
N LYS A 8 -13.81 3.55 -2.58
CA LYS A 8 -13.73 2.42 -1.63
C LYS A 8 -14.67 1.24 -1.92
N ARG A 9 -15.16 1.13 -3.15
CA ARG A 9 -16.04 0.04 -3.58
C ARG A 9 -15.43 -0.81 -4.69
N GLU A 10 -14.12 -0.76 -4.87
CA GLU A 10 -13.40 -1.55 -5.87
C GLU A 10 -13.68 -3.05 -5.71
N HIS A 11 -13.65 -3.55 -4.49
CA HIS A 11 -13.93 -4.95 -4.18
C HIS A 11 -15.36 -5.36 -4.48
N ILE A 12 -16.33 -4.46 -4.29
CA ILE A 12 -17.75 -4.70 -4.63
C ILE A 12 -17.91 -4.77 -6.14
N ALA A 13 -17.35 -3.82 -6.86
CA ALA A 13 -17.38 -3.80 -8.32
C ALA A 13 -16.72 -5.05 -8.90
N ALA A 14 -15.54 -5.41 -8.41
CA ALA A 14 -14.83 -6.62 -8.83
C ALA A 14 -15.67 -7.88 -8.61
N GLY A 15 -16.25 -8.05 -7.42
CA GLY A 15 -17.10 -9.19 -7.09
C GLY A 15 -18.36 -9.28 -7.97
N GLN A 16 -18.97 -8.16 -8.28
CA GLN A 16 -20.13 -8.11 -9.18
C GLN A 16 -19.77 -8.46 -10.62
N LEU A 17 -18.64 -7.97 -11.11
CA LEU A 17 -18.17 -8.30 -12.46
C LEU A 17 -17.72 -9.74 -12.59
N GLU A 18 -17.16 -10.34 -11.57
CA GLU A 18 -16.80 -11.77 -11.55
C GLU A 18 -18.02 -12.70 -11.69
N LEU A 19 -19.20 -12.24 -11.32
CA LEU A 19 -20.45 -12.99 -11.51
C LEU A 19 -20.93 -13.00 -12.96
N LEU A 20 -20.44 -12.11 -13.79
CA LEU A 20 -20.79 -12.07 -15.20
C LEU A 20 -19.99 -13.13 -15.98
N ALA A 21 -20.70 -13.89 -16.84
CA ALA A 21 -20.04 -14.80 -17.74
C ALA A 21 -19.16 -14.03 -18.73
N ASP A 22 -18.03 -14.62 -19.11
CA ASP A 22 -17.11 -14.06 -20.10
C ASP A 22 -16.48 -12.70 -19.71
N VAL A 23 -16.48 -12.38 -18.44
CA VAL A 23 -15.77 -11.20 -17.88
C VAL A 23 -14.65 -11.68 -16.97
N GLU A 24 -13.43 -11.30 -17.29
CA GLU A 24 -12.25 -11.57 -16.48
C GLU A 24 -11.82 -10.27 -15.78
N VAL A 25 -11.74 -10.33 -14.45
CA VAL A 25 -11.47 -9.16 -13.62
C VAL A 25 -10.07 -9.21 -13.04
N PHE A 26 -9.41 -8.07 -13.03
CA PHE A 26 -8.14 -7.85 -12.34
C PHE A 26 -8.26 -6.61 -11.45
N ALA A 27 -8.34 -6.84 -10.15
CA ALA A 27 -8.44 -5.81 -9.12
C ALA A 27 -7.35 -6.04 -8.07
N PRO A 28 -6.09 -5.68 -8.37
CA PRO A 28 -4.97 -5.95 -7.47
C PRO A 28 -5.10 -5.14 -6.17
N ARG A 29 -4.75 -5.79 -5.08
CA ARG A 29 -4.77 -5.20 -3.75
C ARG A 29 -3.39 -5.20 -3.13
N ILE A 30 -3.13 -4.20 -2.30
CA ILE A 30 -1.94 -4.11 -1.47
C ILE A 30 -2.31 -4.39 -0.02
N ARG A 31 -1.39 -5.03 0.68
CA ARG A 31 -1.47 -5.28 2.11
C ARG A 31 -0.26 -4.65 2.80
N PHE A 32 -0.51 -3.80 3.77
CA PHE A 32 0.53 -3.07 4.48
C PHE A 32 0.16 -2.89 5.95
N LYS A 33 1.18 -2.64 6.77
CA LYS A 33 0.97 -2.29 8.17
C LYS A 33 0.82 -0.78 8.31
N ARG A 34 -0.16 -0.36 9.07
CA ARG A 34 -0.35 1.03 9.48
C ARG A 34 -0.41 1.11 11.00
N ARG A 35 0.18 2.16 11.54
CA ARG A 35 0.10 2.43 12.95
C ARG A 35 -1.27 2.95 13.33
N THR A 36 -1.82 2.38 14.42
CA THR A 36 -3.06 2.82 15.04
C THR A 36 -2.82 3.07 16.52
N PRO A 37 -3.76 3.75 17.25
CA PRO A 37 -3.66 3.89 18.70
C PRO A 37 -3.57 2.55 19.46
N ARG A 38 -3.98 1.46 18.82
CA ARG A 38 -3.92 0.09 19.38
C ARG A 38 -2.70 -0.72 18.95
N GLY A 39 -1.75 -0.09 18.23
CA GLY A 39 -0.57 -0.73 17.69
C GLY A 39 -0.58 -0.84 16.16
N LYS A 40 0.39 -1.56 15.60
CA LYS A 40 0.46 -1.81 14.15
C LYS A 40 -0.57 -2.85 13.74
N VAL A 41 -1.39 -2.49 12.78
CA VAL A 41 -2.44 -3.36 12.22
C VAL A 41 -2.25 -3.48 10.72
N TRP A 42 -2.52 -4.67 10.19
CA TRP A 42 -2.55 -4.90 8.75
C TRP A 42 -3.79 -4.27 8.13
N PHE A 43 -3.56 -3.50 7.07
CA PHE A 43 -4.60 -2.96 6.20
C PHE A 43 -4.45 -3.51 4.80
N GLU A 44 -5.58 -3.65 4.13
CA GLU A 44 -5.65 -4.09 2.75
C GLU A 44 -6.47 -3.08 1.95
N GLU A 45 -5.90 -2.58 0.89
CA GLU A 45 -6.53 -1.57 0.03
C GLU A 45 -6.30 -1.91 -1.44
N SER A 46 -7.10 -1.30 -2.31
CA SER A 46 -6.87 -1.39 -3.75
C SER A 46 -5.52 -0.78 -4.13
N LEU A 47 -4.77 -1.44 -5.01
CA LEU A 47 -3.53 -0.89 -5.55
C LEU A 47 -3.79 0.38 -6.37
N PHE A 48 -4.92 0.43 -7.07
CA PHE A 48 -5.36 1.57 -7.86
C PHE A 48 -6.70 2.10 -7.31
N PRO A 49 -6.68 2.99 -6.31
CA PRO A 49 -7.91 3.49 -5.70
C PRO A 49 -8.86 4.10 -6.74
N GLY A 50 -10.09 3.59 -6.78
CA GLY A 50 -11.11 4.03 -7.72
C GLY A 50 -11.06 3.38 -9.11
N TYR A 51 -10.16 2.43 -9.33
CA TYR A 51 -9.98 1.77 -10.63
C TYR A 51 -9.79 0.27 -10.48
N ILE A 52 -10.39 -0.48 -11.41
CA ILE A 52 -10.17 -1.91 -11.60
C ILE A 52 -10.02 -2.19 -13.10
N PHE A 53 -9.54 -3.37 -13.44
CA PHE A 53 -9.39 -3.79 -14.83
C PHE A 53 -10.28 -4.98 -15.12
N ALA A 54 -10.82 -5.04 -16.33
CA ALA A 54 -11.58 -6.17 -16.80
C ALA A 54 -11.35 -6.42 -18.29
N ARG A 55 -11.37 -7.69 -18.67
CA ARG A 55 -11.36 -8.12 -20.04
C ARG A 55 -12.73 -8.72 -20.39
N PHE A 56 -13.36 -8.19 -21.41
CA PHE A 56 -14.69 -8.63 -21.88
C PHE A 56 -14.91 -8.19 -23.31
N ASP A 57 -15.84 -8.84 -23.98
CA ASP A 57 -16.24 -8.50 -25.33
C ASP A 57 -17.27 -7.35 -25.36
N VAL A 58 -17.34 -6.66 -26.50
CA VAL A 58 -18.23 -5.49 -26.69
C VAL A 58 -19.69 -5.73 -26.25
N PRO A 59 -20.33 -6.91 -26.52
CA PRO A 59 -21.69 -7.16 -26.06
C PRO A 59 -21.87 -7.05 -24.53
N MET A 60 -20.81 -7.25 -23.75
CA MET A 60 -20.84 -7.17 -22.30
C MET A 60 -20.69 -5.75 -21.75
N LEU A 61 -20.42 -4.78 -22.62
CA LEU A 61 -20.16 -3.40 -22.23
C LEU A 61 -21.25 -2.79 -21.35
N ARG A 62 -22.51 -3.03 -21.71
CA ARG A 62 -23.67 -2.51 -20.97
C ARG A 62 -23.79 -3.17 -19.60
N ALA A 63 -23.64 -4.47 -19.53
CA ALA A 63 -23.70 -5.22 -18.27
C ALA A 63 -22.58 -4.80 -17.32
N VAL A 64 -21.36 -4.63 -17.83
CA VAL A 64 -20.20 -4.15 -17.06
C VAL A 64 -20.43 -2.73 -16.56
N SER A 65 -20.89 -1.83 -17.42
CA SER A 65 -21.12 -0.42 -17.06
C SER A 65 -22.22 -0.23 -16.02
N SER A 66 -23.20 -1.12 -15.97
CA SER A 66 -24.32 -1.06 -15.03
C SER A 66 -24.13 -1.88 -13.75
N ALA A 67 -23.01 -2.56 -13.60
CA ALA A 67 -22.72 -3.34 -12.41
C ALA A 67 -22.62 -2.48 -11.15
N VAL A 68 -23.05 -3.03 -10.02
CA VAL A 68 -22.99 -2.33 -8.73
C VAL A 68 -21.53 -2.00 -8.36
N GLY A 69 -21.28 -0.78 -7.95
CA GLY A 69 -19.95 -0.28 -7.61
C GLY A 69 -19.19 0.32 -8.80
N VAL A 70 -19.62 0.09 -10.02
CA VAL A 70 -19.03 0.67 -11.23
C VAL A 70 -19.62 2.06 -11.49
N ARG A 71 -18.75 3.04 -11.73
CA ARG A 71 -19.15 4.38 -12.17
C ARG A 71 -19.15 4.51 -13.68
N GLY A 72 -18.39 3.72 -14.37
CA GLY A 72 -18.26 3.74 -15.82
C GLY A 72 -16.89 3.26 -16.28
N LEU A 73 -16.70 3.29 -17.57
CA LEU A 73 -15.43 2.97 -18.22
C LEU A 73 -14.60 4.24 -18.39
N VAL A 74 -13.31 4.11 -18.19
CA VAL A 74 -12.36 5.19 -18.50
C VAL A 74 -12.30 5.35 -20.02
N ARG A 75 -12.47 6.57 -20.49
CA ARG A 75 -12.44 6.90 -21.92
C ARG A 75 -11.47 8.03 -22.19
N PHE A 76 -10.76 7.90 -23.31
CA PHE A 76 -9.95 8.95 -23.88
C PHE A 76 -10.40 9.20 -25.32
N ALA A 77 -10.65 10.46 -25.65
CA ALA A 77 -11.13 10.86 -26.98
C ALA A 77 -12.36 10.06 -27.48
N GLY A 78 -13.25 9.69 -26.55
CA GLY A 78 -14.48 8.92 -26.87
C GLY A 78 -14.29 7.40 -26.93
N GLU A 79 -13.07 6.90 -26.89
CA GLU A 79 -12.77 5.47 -26.89
C GLU A 79 -12.46 4.94 -25.50
N CYS A 80 -12.87 3.71 -25.22
CA CYS A 80 -12.55 3.05 -23.96
C CYS A 80 -11.04 2.83 -23.83
N ALA A 81 -10.49 3.18 -22.66
CA ALA A 81 -9.08 2.98 -22.38
C ALA A 81 -8.75 1.48 -22.37
N ALA A 82 -8.00 1.04 -23.36
CA ALA A 82 -7.49 -0.32 -23.44
C ALA A 82 -6.12 -0.40 -22.73
N VAL A 83 -6.00 -1.35 -21.84
CA VAL A 83 -4.73 -1.70 -21.20
C VAL A 83 -4.19 -2.95 -21.87
N PRO A 84 -2.94 -2.95 -22.37
CA PRO A 84 -2.36 -4.15 -22.98
C PRO A 84 -2.36 -5.34 -22.03
N ASP A 85 -2.75 -6.52 -22.51
CA ASP A 85 -2.74 -7.76 -21.72
C ASP A 85 -1.37 -8.06 -21.13
N ALA A 86 -0.29 -7.75 -21.85
CA ALA A 86 1.07 -7.92 -21.37
C ALA A 86 1.35 -7.12 -20.07
N MET A 87 0.75 -5.96 -19.93
CA MET A 87 0.89 -5.11 -18.74
C MET A 87 0.21 -5.74 -17.52
N ILE A 88 -0.96 -6.30 -17.73
CA ILE A 88 -1.71 -7.02 -16.67
C ILE A 88 -0.97 -8.30 -16.26
N GLU A 89 -0.45 -9.04 -17.23
CA GLU A 89 0.35 -10.26 -16.95
C GLU A 89 1.63 -9.94 -16.17
N MET A 90 2.31 -8.85 -16.49
CA MET A 90 3.45 -8.38 -15.70
C MET A 90 3.07 -8.12 -14.25
N LEU A 91 1.98 -7.42 -14.02
CA LEU A 91 1.50 -7.12 -12.66
C LEU A 91 1.09 -8.39 -11.90
N ARG A 92 0.56 -9.38 -12.59
CA ARG A 92 0.19 -10.68 -11.99
C ARG A 92 1.41 -11.55 -11.67
N SER A 93 2.40 -11.58 -12.56
CA SER A 93 3.57 -12.46 -12.42
C SER A 93 4.59 -11.94 -11.41
N ASP A 94 4.70 -10.63 -11.28
CA ASP A 94 5.70 -10.01 -10.40
C ASP A 94 5.31 -10.03 -8.92
N SER A 95 4.04 -10.30 -8.62
CA SER A 95 3.57 -10.28 -7.23
C SER A 95 2.38 -11.20 -7.00
N PRO A 96 2.45 -12.09 -6.01
CA PRO A 96 1.28 -12.81 -5.54
C PRO A 96 0.27 -11.82 -4.96
N GLU A 97 -1.01 -12.02 -5.22
CA GLU A 97 -2.07 -11.20 -4.61
C GLU A 97 -2.47 -11.74 -3.22
N PRO A 98 -2.67 -10.85 -2.24
CA PRO A 98 -2.40 -9.42 -2.27
C PRO A 98 -0.90 -9.10 -2.25
N ILE A 99 -0.52 -8.02 -2.91
CA ILE A 99 0.85 -7.52 -2.87
C ILE A 99 1.15 -7.07 -1.44
N VAL A 100 2.07 -7.75 -0.79
CA VAL A 100 2.46 -7.41 0.58
C VAL A 100 3.58 -6.39 0.54
N ILE A 101 3.31 -5.20 1.02
CA ILE A 101 4.34 -4.21 1.29
C ILE A 101 4.90 -4.53 2.67
N LEU A 102 6.07 -5.13 2.68
CA LEU A 102 6.84 -5.26 3.91
C LEU A 102 7.45 -3.89 4.20
N ASP A 103 7.17 -3.36 5.38
CA ASP A 103 7.98 -2.29 5.93
C ASP A 103 9.40 -2.84 6.08
N GLU A 104 10.24 -2.62 5.09
CA GLU A 104 11.67 -2.75 5.33
C GLU A 104 12.02 -1.79 6.46
N PRO A 105 12.88 -2.19 7.40
CA PRO A 105 13.35 -1.25 8.39
C PRO A 105 13.89 -0.04 7.65
N SER A 106 13.18 1.08 7.78
CA SER A 106 13.50 2.32 7.09
C SER A 106 14.82 2.95 7.56
N VAL A 107 15.49 2.29 8.48
CA VAL A 107 16.71 2.76 9.15
C VAL A 107 17.79 1.69 9.14
N ARG A 108 19.04 2.15 9.06
CA ARG A 108 20.26 1.33 9.11
C ARG A 108 21.16 1.82 10.23
N GLU A 109 22.07 0.98 10.65
CA GLU A 109 23.14 1.39 11.57
C GLU A 109 23.91 2.57 10.99
N GLY A 110 24.11 3.62 11.81
CA GLY A 110 24.74 4.87 11.42
C GLY A 110 23.78 5.96 10.93
N ASP A 111 22.52 5.63 10.69
CA ASP A 111 21.53 6.63 10.29
C ASP A 111 21.21 7.60 11.45
N GLU A 112 20.99 8.85 11.09
CA GLU A 112 20.50 9.87 12.01
C GLU A 112 18.98 9.89 12.04
N ALA A 113 18.41 10.01 13.22
CA ALA A 113 16.99 10.08 13.45
C ALA A 113 16.62 11.05 14.56
N VAL A 114 15.35 11.40 14.64
CA VAL A 114 14.78 12.18 15.75
C VAL A 114 13.73 11.33 16.43
N VAL A 115 13.72 11.35 17.75
CA VAL A 115 12.67 10.69 18.53
C VAL A 115 11.40 11.53 18.44
N VAL A 116 10.31 10.93 17.95
CA VAL A 116 9.03 11.62 17.71
C VAL A 116 7.94 11.24 18.69
N GLU A 117 8.21 10.31 19.59
CA GLU A 117 7.28 9.86 20.62
C GLU A 117 7.93 9.50 21.92
N GLY A 118 7.14 9.56 22.98
CA GLY A 118 7.52 9.17 24.32
C GLY A 118 8.26 10.26 25.08
N SER A 119 8.87 9.88 26.19
CA SER A 119 9.58 10.80 27.10
C SER A 119 10.87 11.40 26.52
N LEU A 120 11.39 10.79 25.45
CA LEU A 120 12.62 11.22 24.77
C LEU A 120 12.33 12.03 23.50
N MET A 121 11.07 12.42 23.27
CA MET A 121 10.65 13.16 22.09
C MET A 121 11.48 14.44 21.88
N GLY A 122 11.91 14.66 20.64
CA GLY A 122 12.69 15.81 20.22
C GLY A 122 14.21 15.61 20.29
N LEU A 123 14.69 14.51 20.88
CA LEU A 123 16.12 14.22 20.94
C LEU A 123 16.64 13.66 19.63
N GLN A 124 17.82 14.09 19.25
CA GLN A 124 18.56 13.51 18.11
C GLN A 124 19.18 12.18 18.51
N ALA A 125 19.11 11.23 17.61
CA ALA A 125 19.60 9.89 17.82
C ALA A 125 20.44 9.41 16.63
N VAL A 126 21.42 8.58 16.90
CA VAL A 126 22.15 7.82 15.88
C VAL A 126 21.88 6.35 16.12
N ILE A 127 21.47 5.65 15.10
CA ILE A 127 21.14 4.22 15.19
C ILE A 127 22.43 3.42 15.28
N THR A 128 22.57 2.68 16.36
CA THR A 128 23.76 1.85 16.59
C THR A 128 23.50 0.38 16.27
N ARG A 129 22.27 -0.07 16.38
CA ARG A 129 21.90 -1.45 16.06
C ARG A 129 20.40 -1.60 15.79
N VAL A 130 20.07 -2.38 14.77
CA VAL A 130 18.70 -2.82 14.53
C VAL A 130 18.54 -4.20 15.20
N MET A 131 17.57 -4.31 16.10
CA MET A 131 17.32 -5.56 16.82
C MET A 131 16.67 -6.60 15.89
N PRO A 132 16.83 -7.89 16.18
CA PRO A 132 16.12 -8.94 15.45
C PRO A 132 14.60 -8.69 15.43
N GLY A 133 13.98 -8.83 14.25
CA GLY A 133 12.56 -8.53 14.06
C GLY A 133 12.27 -7.11 13.56
N GLY A 134 13.25 -6.20 13.60
CA GLY A 134 13.14 -4.85 13.02
C GLY A 134 12.18 -3.89 13.71
N GLU A 135 11.64 -4.26 14.88
CA GLU A 135 10.68 -3.42 15.63
C GLU A 135 11.33 -2.50 16.64
N ARG A 136 12.51 -2.86 17.13
CA ARG A 136 13.28 -2.07 18.11
C ARG A 136 14.69 -1.82 17.61
N VAL A 137 15.23 -0.68 18.02
CA VAL A 137 16.59 -0.26 17.67
C VAL A 137 17.30 0.28 18.90
N LYS A 138 18.61 0.06 18.94
CA LYS A 138 19.48 0.77 19.87
C LYS A 138 19.97 2.05 19.24
N VAL A 139 19.94 3.12 20.01
CA VAL A 139 20.34 4.46 19.55
C VAL A 139 21.26 5.12 20.58
N LEU A 140 22.14 5.97 20.09
CA LEU A 140 22.84 6.95 20.91
C LEU A 140 22.09 8.26 20.87
N LEU A 141 21.63 8.70 22.04
CA LEU A 141 20.96 9.97 22.21
C LEU A 141 21.93 11.01 22.69
N ASN A 142 21.84 12.20 22.12
CA ASN A 142 22.58 13.35 22.63
C ASN A 142 21.74 14.08 23.70
N MET A 143 22.10 13.89 24.95
CA MET A 143 21.44 14.54 26.07
C MET A 143 22.41 15.55 26.70
N MET A 144 22.24 16.83 26.35
CA MET A 144 23.08 17.93 26.91
C MET A 144 24.59 17.71 26.74
N GLY A 145 25.00 17.23 25.55
CA GLY A 145 26.43 16.97 25.26
C GLY A 145 26.93 15.60 25.72
N THR A 146 26.09 14.79 26.37
CA THR A 146 26.43 13.44 26.79
C THR A 146 25.70 12.42 25.92
N ALA A 147 26.42 11.46 25.35
CA ALA A 147 25.84 10.36 24.59
C ALA A 147 25.32 9.29 25.54
N VAL A 148 24.05 8.97 25.42
CA VAL A 148 23.37 7.92 26.21
C VAL A 148 22.81 6.88 25.26
N GLU A 149 23.13 5.60 25.50
CA GLU A 149 22.54 4.50 24.77
C GLU A 149 21.12 4.19 25.28
N ALA A 150 20.18 4.09 24.39
CA ALA A 150 18.80 3.69 24.70
C ALA A 150 18.27 2.72 23.66
N GLU A 151 17.30 1.93 24.05
CA GLU A 151 16.52 1.07 23.15
C GLU A 151 15.14 1.67 22.96
N VAL A 152 14.79 1.94 21.72
CA VAL A 152 13.51 2.57 21.37
C VAL A 152 12.79 1.75 20.29
N SER A 153 11.47 1.91 20.23
CA SER A 153 10.70 1.35 19.13
C SER A 153 11.07 2.10 17.82
N LEU A 154 11.18 1.35 16.74
CA LEU A 154 11.41 1.94 15.41
C LEU A 154 10.34 2.98 15.06
N ASP A 155 9.10 2.75 15.51
CA ASP A 155 7.98 3.67 15.28
C ASP A 155 8.13 5.02 15.99
N ALA A 156 8.94 5.07 17.04
CA ALA A 156 9.22 6.29 17.77
C ALA A 156 10.30 7.16 17.12
N LEU A 157 10.86 6.73 15.99
CA LEU A 157 11.92 7.42 15.27
C LEU A 157 11.45 7.89 13.91
N GLU A 158 11.89 9.10 13.54
CA GLU A 158 11.78 9.63 12.20
C GLU A 158 13.19 9.85 11.64
N ARG A 159 13.47 9.27 10.49
CA ARG A 159 14.76 9.40 9.84
C ARG A 159 14.99 10.84 9.39
N VAL A 160 16.14 11.38 9.70
CA VAL A 160 16.60 12.65 9.13
C VAL A 160 17.18 12.36 7.74
N ALA A 161 16.61 13.00 6.74
CA ALA A 161 17.02 12.82 5.35
C ALA A 161 18.39 13.43 5.09
#